data_a689b598f82f2d34a70e3f6957ccd678
#
_entry.id   a689b598f82f2d34a70e3f6957ccd678
#
_cell.length_a   1.000
_cell.length_b   1.000
_cell.length_c   1.000
_cell.angle_alpha   90.00
_cell.angle_beta   90.00
_cell.angle_gamma   90.00
#
_symmetry.space_group_name_H-M   'P 1'
#
loop_
_entity.id
_entity.type
_entity.pdbx_description
1 polymer ?
#
loop_
_entity_poly.entity_id
_entity_poly.type
_entity_poly.pdbx_seq_one_letter_code
_entity_poly.pdbx_strand_id
1 'polypeptide(L)'
;HSHSDLRIIDEPLALPKIMQGITTENVGLDSMSVAPISDKNKEPWSTSISGLDGVAQKPWGWNGFASYLNALDAAKPSVNLSSYVGLGTVRLDVMGMEDRPPTAEELRLMEESVARCMEEGARGISAGLIYTPNKYQSTEELVALAKVAARYDGILDVPMRNEADHMAEAL
;
A
#
# COMPACT_ATOMS: atom_id res chain seq x y z
N HIS A 1 11.55 -4.93 -2.11
CA HIS A 1 10.88 -3.98 -1.23
C HIS A 1 11.35 -2.56 -1.55
N SER A 2 10.42 -1.66 -1.87
CA SER A 2 10.74 -0.29 -2.24
C SER A 2 9.58 0.65 -1.93
N HIS A 3 9.93 1.91 -1.65
CA HIS A 3 8.99 3.02 -1.49
C HIS A 3 9.13 3.99 -2.67
N SER A 4 9.17 3.45 -3.88
CA SER A 4 9.29 4.23 -5.11
C SER A 4 7.95 4.58 -5.74
N ASP A 5 6.84 4.34 -5.09
CA ASP A 5 5.48 4.43 -5.61
C ASP A 5 5.21 5.71 -6.42
N LEU A 6 5.67 6.85 -5.91
CA LEU A 6 5.55 8.15 -6.55
C LEU A 6 6.79 8.51 -7.39
N ARG A 7 7.97 8.23 -6.84
CA ARG A 7 9.23 8.64 -7.47
C ARG A 7 9.49 7.96 -8.80
N ILE A 8 9.02 6.73 -8.97
CA ILE A 8 9.19 6.00 -10.23
C ILE A 8 8.40 6.63 -11.40
N ILE A 9 7.33 7.37 -11.10
CA ILE A 9 6.57 8.14 -12.09
C ILE A 9 7.31 9.41 -12.48
N ASP A 10 7.93 10.07 -11.52
CA ASP A 10 8.69 11.31 -11.74
C ASP A 10 10.08 11.04 -12.34
N GLU A 11 10.71 9.93 -11.95
CA GLU A 11 12.06 9.53 -12.35
C GLU A 11 12.10 8.09 -12.92
N PRO A 12 11.44 7.84 -14.05
CA PRO A 12 11.22 6.48 -14.55
C PRO A 12 12.50 5.75 -14.97
N LEU A 13 13.61 6.45 -15.18
CA LEU A 13 14.89 5.79 -15.45
C LEU A 13 15.42 4.98 -14.27
N ALA A 14 14.95 5.25 -13.06
CA ALA A 14 15.32 4.53 -11.84
C ALA A 14 16.86 4.29 -11.73
N LEU A 15 17.67 5.30 -12.09
CA LEU A 15 19.12 5.16 -12.18
C LEU A 15 19.78 4.58 -10.94
N PRO A 16 19.40 4.98 -9.71
CA PRO A 16 19.99 4.40 -8.50
C PRO A 16 19.75 2.89 -8.37
N LYS A 17 18.70 2.37 -8.99
CA LYS A 17 18.32 0.95 -8.96
C LYS A 17 19.06 0.16 -10.03
N ILE A 18 18.94 0.57 -11.28
CA ILE A 18 19.56 -0.16 -12.39
C ILE A 18 21.09 -0.16 -12.31
N MET A 19 21.70 0.91 -11.79
CA MET A 19 23.14 0.96 -11.56
C MET A 19 23.63 -0.03 -10.49
N GLN A 20 22.73 -0.56 -9.67
CA GLN A 20 22.99 -1.63 -8.70
C GLN A 20 22.54 -3.01 -9.20
N GLY A 21 22.08 -3.12 -10.44
CA GLY A 21 21.61 -4.37 -11.04
C GLY A 21 20.19 -4.75 -10.61
N ILE A 22 19.41 -3.87 -9.98
CA ILE A 22 18.02 -4.10 -9.64
C ILE A 22 17.18 -3.96 -10.90
N THR A 23 16.46 -5.00 -11.25
CA THR A 23 15.62 -5.07 -12.47
C THR A 23 14.12 -5.15 -12.16
N THR A 24 13.75 -5.35 -10.92
CA THR A 24 12.36 -5.45 -10.47
C THR A 24 12.20 -4.82 -9.10
N GLU A 25 11.15 -4.04 -8.89
CA GLU A 25 10.77 -3.47 -7.61
C GLU A 25 9.36 -3.90 -7.22
N ASN A 26 9.17 -4.14 -5.93
CA ASN A 26 7.86 -4.26 -5.31
C ASN A 26 7.54 -2.95 -4.59
N VAL A 27 6.40 -2.35 -4.90
CA VAL A 27 5.90 -1.09 -4.33
C VAL A 27 4.56 -1.28 -3.63
N GLY A 28 4.09 -0.29 -2.89
CA GLY A 28 2.87 -0.39 -2.07
C GLY A 28 3.07 -1.23 -0.82
N LEU A 29 4.28 -1.22 -0.27
CA LEU A 29 4.67 -2.04 0.89
C LEU A 29 4.48 -1.30 2.22
N ASP A 30 4.70 -1.96 3.33
CA ASP A 30 4.56 -1.42 4.71
C ASP A 30 3.20 -0.74 4.98
N SER A 31 2.12 -1.25 4.39
CA SER A 31 0.77 -0.69 4.45
C SER A 31 0.56 0.61 3.66
N MET A 32 1.60 1.13 3.02
CA MET A 32 1.61 2.43 2.36
C MET A 32 1.59 2.27 0.84
N SER A 33 0.40 2.24 0.26
CA SER A 33 0.22 2.38 -1.19
C SER A 33 -0.37 3.74 -1.52
N VAL A 34 -0.23 4.17 -2.77
CA VAL A 34 -0.78 5.43 -3.27
C VAL A 34 -2.12 5.26 -3.99
N ALA A 35 -2.61 4.02 -3.99
CA ALA A 35 -3.94 3.60 -4.46
C ALA A 35 -4.35 2.30 -3.74
N PRO A 36 -5.68 2.05 -3.56
CA PRO A 36 -6.79 2.94 -3.89
C PRO A 36 -6.91 4.08 -2.87
N ILE A 37 -7.34 5.26 -3.30
CA ILE A 37 -7.52 6.40 -2.41
C ILE A 37 -8.52 7.41 -2.97
N SER A 38 -9.42 7.91 -2.12
CA SER A 38 -10.37 8.96 -2.48
C SER A 38 -9.71 10.34 -2.49
N ASP A 39 -10.24 11.27 -3.28
CA ASP A 39 -9.68 12.63 -3.42
C ASP A 39 -9.54 13.37 -2.09
N LYS A 40 -10.49 13.18 -1.17
CA LYS A 40 -10.47 13.81 0.16
C LYS A 40 -9.28 13.38 1.02
N ASN A 41 -8.73 12.18 0.76
CA ASN A 41 -7.68 11.56 1.56
C ASN A 41 -6.29 11.64 0.91
N LYS A 42 -6.18 12.05 -0.36
CA LYS A 42 -4.90 12.13 -1.08
C LYS A 42 -3.88 13.05 -0.40
N GLU A 43 -4.27 14.28 -0.09
CA GLU A 43 -3.37 15.25 0.51
C GLU A 43 -2.92 14.85 1.93
N PRO A 44 -3.84 14.50 2.86
CA PRO A 44 -3.44 13.99 4.18
C PRO A 44 -2.56 12.76 4.10
N TRP A 45 -2.87 11.81 3.21
CA TRP A 45 -2.08 10.59 3.05
C TRP A 45 -0.70 10.87 2.44
N SER A 46 -0.63 11.67 1.38
CA SER A 46 0.63 12.09 0.76
C SER A 46 1.57 12.74 1.78
N THR A 47 1.03 13.60 2.64
CA THR A 47 1.79 14.20 3.72
C THR A 47 2.31 13.17 4.71
N SER A 48 1.45 12.21 5.11
CA SER A 48 1.78 11.17 6.08
C SER A 48 2.92 10.24 5.60
N ILE A 49 2.89 9.84 4.32
CA ILE A 49 3.87 8.90 3.75
C ILE A 49 5.10 9.60 3.16
N SER A 50 5.14 10.93 3.13
CA SER A 50 6.19 11.70 2.46
C SER A 50 7.62 11.42 2.94
N GLY A 51 7.76 10.96 4.18
CA GLY A 51 9.06 10.59 4.75
C GLY A 51 9.68 9.33 4.11
N LEU A 52 8.87 8.45 3.53
CA LEU A 52 9.29 7.21 2.87
C LEU A 52 9.13 7.29 1.36
N ASP A 53 7.94 7.62 0.88
CA ASP A 53 7.62 7.64 -0.57
C ASP A 53 8.03 8.94 -1.27
N GLY A 54 8.47 9.94 -0.49
CA GLY A 54 8.78 11.27 -1.00
C GLY A 54 7.51 12.07 -1.32
N VAL A 55 7.72 13.21 -1.98
CA VAL A 55 6.65 14.09 -2.41
C VAL A 55 6.54 14.02 -3.93
N ALA A 56 5.35 13.73 -4.44
CA ALA A 56 5.09 13.74 -5.89
C ALA A 56 5.32 15.14 -6.47
N GLN A 57 5.96 15.21 -7.62
CA GLN A 57 6.14 16.48 -8.35
C GLN A 57 4.85 16.93 -9.05
N LYS A 58 3.92 16.00 -9.25
CA LYS A 58 2.62 16.24 -9.89
C LYS A 58 1.48 15.73 -8.99
N PRO A 59 0.30 16.35 -9.06
CA PRO A 59 -0.88 15.81 -8.38
C PRO A 59 -1.19 14.37 -8.82
N TRP A 60 -1.67 13.55 -7.89
CA TRP A 60 -2.07 12.18 -8.19
C TRP A 60 -3.32 12.18 -9.08
N GLY A 61 -3.15 11.78 -10.33
CA GLY A 61 -4.21 11.73 -11.34
C GLY A 61 -5.09 10.48 -11.28
N TRP A 62 -4.98 9.67 -10.22
CA TRP A 62 -5.68 8.40 -10.03
C TRP A 62 -6.41 8.34 -8.68
N ASN A 63 -7.43 7.47 -8.59
CA ASN A 63 -8.12 7.12 -7.35
C ASN A 63 -8.15 5.60 -7.14
N GLY A 64 -8.43 4.83 -8.20
CA GLY A 64 -8.43 3.37 -8.17
C GLY A 64 -7.07 2.78 -8.49
N PHE A 65 -6.93 1.49 -8.17
CA PHE A 65 -5.68 0.76 -8.35
C PHE A 65 -5.32 0.61 -9.83
N ALA A 66 -6.29 0.24 -10.69
CA ALA A 66 -6.06 0.15 -12.14
C ALA A 66 -5.58 1.48 -12.75
N SER A 67 -6.14 2.61 -12.31
CA SER A 67 -5.72 3.93 -12.80
C SER A 67 -4.30 4.29 -12.36
N TYR A 68 -3.87 3.85 -11.17
CA TYR A 68 -2.48 3.96 -10.73
C TYR A 68 -1.56 3.07 -11.58
N LEU A 69 -1.91 1.80 -11.82
CA LEU A 69 -1.12 0.94 -12.70
C LEU A 69 -0.96 1.52 -14.10
N ASN A 70 -2.03 2.14 -14.64
CA ASN A 70 -1.95 2.85 -15.93
C ASN A 70 -1.00 4.05 -15.88
N ALA A 71 -0.92 4.76 -14.75
CA ALA A 71 0.05 5.86 -14.59
C ALA A 71 1.50 5.33 -14.53
N LEU A 72 1.73 4.19 -13.88
CA LEU A 72 3.03 3.51 -13.89
C LEU A 72 3.43 3.08 -15.31
N ASP A 73 2.52 2.45 -16.05
CA ASP A 73 2.74 2.04 -17.45
C ASP A 73 3.04 3.23 -18.36
N ALA A 74 2.32 4.32 -18.18
CA ALA A 74 2.54 5.56 -18.96
C ALA A 74 3.90 6.21 -18.69
N ALA A 75 4.44 6.05 -17.48
CA ALA A 75 5.75 6.55 -17.10
C ALA A 75 6.90 5.75 -17.77
N LYS A 76 6.66 4.51 -18.20
CA LYS A 76 7.64 3.61 -18.83
C LYS A 76 8.92 3.43 -18.02
N PRO A 77 8.83 2.91 -16.80
CA PRO A 77 9.98 2.74 -15.94
C PRO A 77 11.01 1.77 -16.54
N SER A 78 12.29 1.98 -16.24
CA SER A 78 13.39 1.10 -16.67
C SER A 78 13.50 -0.20 -15.90
N VAL A 79 12.71 -0.37 -14.84
CA VAL A 79 12.61 -1.58 -14.03
C VAL A 79 11.20 -2.17 -14.13
N ASN A 80 11.07 -3.47 -13.94
CA ASN A 80 9.76 -4.09 -13.77
C ASN A 80 9.17 -3.67 -12.42
N LEU A 81 7.85 -3.50 -12.37
CA LEU A 81 7.13 -3.14 -11.16
C LEU A 81 6.10 -4.20 -10.80
N SER A 82 5.98 -4.47 -9.52
CA SER A 82 4.91 -5.25 -8.92
C SER A 82 4.32 -4.44 -7.77
N SER A 83 3.02 -4.20 -7.78
CA SER A 83 2.38 -3.33 -6.79
C SER A 83 1.48 -4.11 -5.85
N TYR A 84 1.56 -3.77 -4.57
CA TYR A 84 0.73 -4.29 -3.48
C TYR A 84 -0.29 -3.24 -3.05
N VAL A 85 -1.37 -3.70 -2.43
CA VAL A 85 -2.36 -2.83 -1.78
C VAL A 85 -1.97 -2.64 -0.33
N GLY A 86 -1.65 -1.42 0.06
CA GLY A 86 -1.36 -1.08 1.44
C GLY A 86 -2.62 -1.08 2.31
N LEU A 87 -2.68 -1.95 3.31
CA LEU A 87 -3.85 -2.02 4.20
C LEU A 87 -4.04 -0.75 5.03
N GLY A 88 -2.96 0.00 5.30
CA GLY A 88 -3.05 1.32 5.93
C GLY A 88 -3.77 2.33 5.04
N THR A 89 -3.51 2.30 3.73
CA THR A 89 -4.20 3.15 2.75
C THR A 89 -5.69 2.80 2.67
N VAL A 90 -6.02 1.51 2.60
CA VAL A 90 -7.42 1.04 2.58
C VAL A 90 -8.15 1.44 3.86
N ARG A 91 -7.52 1.23 5.02
CA ARG A 91 -8.08 1.60 6.32
C ARG A 91 -8.31 3.10 6.44
N LEU A 92 -7.31 3.90 6.06
CA LEU A 92 -7.41 5.35 6.03
C LEU A 92 -8.59 5.81 5.17
N ASP A 93 -8.75 5.22 4.00
CA ASP A 93 -9.79 5.67 3.06
C ASP A 93 -11.21 5.39 3.56
N VAL A 94 -11.38 4.32 4.34
CA VAL A 94 -12.67 3.92 4.93
C VAL A 94 -12.92 4.58 6.29
N MET A 95 -11.93 4.53 7.20
CA MET A 95 -12.08 4.88 8.61
C MET A 95 -11.32 6.15 9.03
N GLY A 96 -10.38 6.64 8.20
CA GLY A 96 -9.45 7.68 8.63
C GLY A 96 -8.36 7.14 9.57
N MET A 97 -7.86 8.02 10.45
CA MET A 97 -6.76 7.71 11.40
C MET A 97 -7.27 7.23 12.77
N GLU A 98 -8.50 6.73 12.87
CA GLU A 98 -9.11 6.40 14.14
C GLU A 98 -8.50 5.15 14.78
N ASP A 99 -8.22 5.25 16.10
CA ASP A 99 -7.76 4.14 16.95
C ASP A 99 -8.95 3.41 17.55
N ARG A 100 -9.60 2.59 16.74
CA ARG A 100 -10.70 1.70 17.14
C ARG A 100 -10.85 0.53 16.16
N PRO A 101 -11.51 -0.54 16.55
CA PRO A 101 -11.88 -1.60 15.60
C PRO A 101 -12.84 -1.05 14.53
N PRO A 102 -12.83 -1.61 13.30
CA PRO A 102 -13.85 -1.32 12.30
C PRO A 102 -15.22 -1.82 12.73
N THR A 103 -16.26 -1.12 12.31
CA THR A 103 -17.62 -1.69 12.31
C THR A 103 -17.70 -2.80 11.26
N ALA A 104 -18.74 -3.64 11.32
CA ALA A 104 -18.95 -4.67 10.31
C ALA A 104 -19.08 -4.10 8.89
N GLU A 105 -19.68 -2.93 8.74
CA GLU A 105 -19.79 -2.23 7.46
C GLU A 105 -18.45 -1.68 6.97
N GLU A 106 -17.66 -1.07 7.84
CA GLU A 106 -16.31 -0.60 7.48
C GLU A 106 -15.39 -1.75 7.07
N LEU A 107 -15.44 -2.87 7.79
CA LEU A 107 -14.68 -4.06 7.42
C LEU A 107 -15.11 -4.58 6.04
N ARG A 108 -16.41 -4.66 5.78
CA ARG A 108 -16.96 -5.06 4.49
C ARG A 108 -16.47 -4.15 3.35
N LEU A 109 -16.47 -2.83 3.57
CA LEU A 109 -15.95 -1.85 2.59
C LEU A 109 -14.45 -2.03 2.33
N MET A 110 -13.66 -2.32 3.36
CA MET A 110 -12.24 -2.62 3.20
C MET A 110 -12.03 -3.94 2.42
N GLU A 111 -12.80 -4.99 2.74
CA GLU A 111 -12.75 -6.26 2.01
C GLU A 111 -13.09 -6.09 0.52
N GLU A 112 -14.11 -5.29 0.19
CA GLU A 112 -14.48 -4.97 -1.19
C GLU A 112 -13.41 -4.15 -1.90
N SER A 113 -12.77 -3.23 -1.20
CA SER A 113 -11.66 -2.44 -1.74
C SER A 113 -10.47 -3.33 -2.10
N VAL A 114 -10.07 -4.22 -1.18
CA VAL A 114 -9.01 -5.21 -1.44
C VAL A 114 -9.36 -6.11 -2.61
N ALA A 115 -10.57 -6.69 -2.63
CA ALA A 115 -11.02 -7.57 -3.72
C ALA A 115 -10.91 -6.88 -5.08
N ARG A 116 -11.40 -5.65 -5.19
CA ARG A 116 -11.32 -4.85 -6.40
C ARG A 116 -9.87 -4.62 -6.84
N CYS A 117 -8.99 -4.26 -5.93
CA CYS A 117 -7.57 -4.06 -6.27
C CYS A 117 -6.90 -5.35 -6.75
N MET A 118 -7.26 -6.50 -6.17
CA MET A 118 -6.76 -7.80 -6.63
C MET A 118 -7.25 -8.11 -8.05
N GLU A 119 -8.53 -7.83 -8.36
CA GLU A 119 -9.10 -7.95 -9.71
C GLU A 119 -8.43 -7.00 -10.72
N GLU A 120 -8.02 -5.82 -10.26
CA GLU A 120 -7.33 -4.80 -11.04
C GLU A 120 -5.83 -5.08 -11.25
N GLY A 121 -5.28 -6.14 -10.64
CA GLY A 121 -3.92 -6.61 -10.89
C GLY A 121 -2.93 -6.39 -9.76
N ALA A 122 -3.39 -6.15 -8.53
CA ALA A 122 -2.51 -6.14 -7.37
C ALA A 122 -1.85 -7.52 -7.17
N ARG A 123 -0.58 -7.51 -6.78
CA ARG A 123 0.16 -8.74 -6.47
C ARG A 123 -0.25 -9.38 -5.15
N GLY A 124 -0.77 -8.56 -4.24
CA GLY A 124 -1.15 -8.94 -2.91
C GLY A 124 -1.46 -7.72 -2.06
N ILE A 125 -1.41 -7.90 -0.77
CA ILE A 125 -1.61 -6.86 0.24
C ILE A 125 -0.38 -6.70 1.12
N SER A 126 -0.18 -5.50 1.65
CA SER A 126 0.89 -5.22 2.61
C SER A 126 0.35 -4.61 3.91
N ALA A 127 0.98 -4.96 5.03
CA ALA A 127 0.58 -4.50 6.35
C ALA A 127 1.79 -4.08 7.18
N GLY A 128 2.06 -2.79 7.28
CA GLY A 128 3.09 -2.24 8.18
C GLY A 128 2.50 -1.95 9.55
N LEU A 129 2.47 -2.95 10.43
CA LEU A 129 1.76 -2.91 11.71
C LEU A 129 2.39 -1.99 12.77
N ILE A 130 3.47 -1.30 12.44
CA ILE A 130 4.08 -0.25 13.26
C ILE A 130 3.60 1.15 12.85
N TYR A 131 3.10 1.33 11.63
CA TYR A 131 2.71 2.62 11.07
C TYR A 131 1.22 2.93 11.27
N THR A 132 0.90 4.20 11.57
CA THR A 132 -0.49 4.68 11.66
C THR A 132 -1.07 4.85 10.23
N PRO A 133 -2.34 4.43 9.97
CA PRO A 133 -3.30 3.89 10.93
C PRO A 133 -3.23 2.37 11.12
N ASN A 134 -2.33 1.67 10.41
CA ASN A 134 -2.30 0.21 10.39
C ASN A 134 -1.91 -0.42 11.73
N LYS A 135 -1.19 0.32 12.59
CA LYS A 135 -0.86 -0.14 13.95
C LYS A 135 -2.10 -0.42 14.83
N TYR A 136 -3.23 0.17 14.48
CA TYR A 136 -4.52 -0.04 15.16
C TYR A 136 -5.27 -1.26 14.65
N GLN A 137 -4.77 -1.90 13.59
CA GLN A 137 -5.36 -3.08 12.99
C GLN A 137 -5.21 -4.29 13.91
N SER A 138 -6.34 -4.93 14.23
CA SER A 138 -6.32 -6.17 14.99
C SER A 138 -5.89 -7.36 14.12
N THR A 139 -5.51 -8.46 14.76
CA THR A 139 -5.18 -9.69 14.04
C THR A 139 -6.39 -10.24 13.28
N GLU A 140 -7.60 -10.11 13.82
CA GLU A 140 -8.84 -10.55 13.18
C GLU A 140 -9.13 -9.74 11.91
N GLU A 141 -8.92 -8.41 11.96
CA GLU A 141 -9.05 -7.53 10.81
C GLU A 141 -8.04 -7.92 9.72
N LEU A 142 -6.76 -8.10 10.10
CA LEU A 142 -5.72 -8.54 9.18
C LEU A 142 -6.06 -9.88 8.52
N VAL A 143 -6.52 -10.86 9.31
CA VAL A 143 -6.93 -12.18 8.81
C VAL A 143 -8.12 -12.08 7.85
N ALA A 144 -9.10 -11.22 8.13
CA ALA A 144 -10.24 -11.01 7.25
C ALA A 144 -9.78 -10.51 5.87
N LEU A 145 -8.94 -9.48 5.83
CA LEU A 145 -8.43 -8.90 4.59
C LEU A 145 -7.46 -9.85 3.86
N ALA A 146 -6.63 -10.59 4.59
CA ALA A 146 -5.75 -11.61 4.02
C ALA A 146 -6.53 -12.76 3.35
N LYS A 147 -7.66 -13.17 3.91
CA LYS A 147 -8.55 -14.15 3.29
C LYS A 147 -9.15 -13.65 1.97
N VAL A 148 -9.36 -12.35 1.83
CA VAL A 148 -9.80 -11.78 0.55
C VAL A 148 -8.68 -11.92 -0.48
N ALA A 149 -7.47 -11.45 -0.17
CA ALA A 149 -6.34 -11.55 -1.10
C ALA A 149 -6.02 -13.00 -1.50
N ALA A 150 -6.15 -13.95 -0.55
CA ALA A 150 -5.91 -15.37 -0.79
C ALA A 150 -6.85 -15.99 -1.85
N ARG A 151 -8.04 -15.44 -2.07
CA ARG A 151 -8.96 -15.90 -3.15
C ARG A 151 -8.41 -15.63 -4.55
N TYR A 152 -7.46 -14.74 -4.65
CA TYR A 152 -6.80 -14.30 -5.90
C TYR A 152 -5.34 -14.77 -5.97
N ASP A 153 -4.93 -15.76 -5.17
CA ASP A 153 -3.53 -16.20 -5.03
C ASP A 153 -2.58 -15.05 -4.68
N GLY A 154 -3.09 -14.06 -3.95
CA GLY A 154 -2.34 -12.88 -3.52
C GLY A 154 -1.39 -13.18 -2.37
N ILE A 155 -0.29 -12.45 -2.32
CA ILE A 155 0.71 -12.53 -1.26
C ILE A 155 0.35 -11.55 -0.14
N LEU A 156 0.55 -11.93 1.11
CA LEU A 156 0.58 -11.03 2.26
C LEU A 156 2.05 -10.73 2.61
N ASP A 157 2.44 -9.47 2.50
CA ASP A 157 3.70 -8.93 3.01
C ASP A 157 3.44 -8.22 4.34
N VAL A 158 4.08 -8.69 5.40
CA VAL A 158 3.89 -8.13 6.74
C VAL A 158 5.19 -8.20 7.55
N PRO A 159 5.81 -7.04 7.86
CA PRO A 159 6.85 -6.98 8.89
C PRO A 159 6.26 -7.20 10.28
N MET A 160 7.09 -7.53 11.23
CA MET A 160 6.69 -7.74 12.62
C MET A 160 5.96 -6.52 13.19
N ARG A 161 4.93 -6.75 14.00
CA ARG A 161 4.15 -5.68 14.65
C ARG A 161 5.00 -4.76 15.53
N ASN A 162 6.06 -5.29 16.10
CA ASN A 162 7.01 -4.53 16.90
C ASN A 162 8.41 -5.12 16.76
N GLU A 163 9.37 -4.31 16.39
CA GLU A 163 10.78 -4.68 16.20
C GLU A 163 11.68 -4.15 17.32
N ALA A 164 11.08 -3.67 18.43
CA ALA A 164 11.76 -3.09 19.56
C ALA A 164 11.40 -3.82 20.86
N ASP A 165 10.95 -3.09 21.89
CA ASP A 165 10.77 -3.59 23.26
C ASP A 165 9.75 -4.74 23.38
N HIS A 166 8.80 -4.86 22.44
CA HIS A 166 7.78 -5.88 22.41
C HIS A 166 7.97 -6.91 21.27
N MET A 167 9.20 -7.06 20.78
CA MET A 167 9.48 -7.97 19.67
C MET A 167 9.10 -9.42 19.98
N ALA A 168 9.34 -9.88 21.21
CA ALA A 168 9.00 -11.25 21.62
C ALA A 168 7.48 -11.54 21.64
N GLU A 169 6.67 -10.50 21.85
CA GLU A 169 5.21 -10.60 21.82
C GLU A 169 4.67 -10.52 20.37
N ALA A 170 5.47 -9.99 19.46
CA ALA A 170 5.12 -9.79 18.06
C ALA A 170 5.42 -11.02 17.18
N LEU A 171 6.16 -12.00 17.72
CA LEU A 171 6.48 -13.29 17.10
C LEU A 171 5.39 -14.32 17.37
#